data_bcd2672466d9ef47f9749a59ac77f764
#
_entry.id   bcd2672466d9ef47f9749a59ac77f764
#
_cell.length_a   1.000
_cell.length_b   1.000
_cell.length_c   1.000
_cell.angle_alpha   90.00
_cell.angle_beta   90.00
_cell.angle_gamma   90.00
#
_symmetry.space_group_name_H-M   'P 1'
#
loop_
_entity.id
_entity.type
_entity.pdbx_description
1 polymer ?
#
loop_
_entity_poly.entity_id
_entity_poly.type
_entity_poly.pdbx_seq_one_letter_code
_entity_poly.pdbx_strand_id
1 'polypeptide(L)'
;MGNLTNAQKSIWVTEQYYKGSSINNICGTAVIQEKVDFEKLKESIQIVCKKHDNFWLEFKLNEGNVEQVLSEKKEIQIDTINIAGKNQLETERNKIYIRKFKII
;
A
#
# COMPACT_ATOMS: atom_id res chain seq x y z
N MET A 1 -11.22 10.97 14.06
CA MET A 1 -10.96 11.71 12.92
C MET A 1 -12.20 12.19 12.26
N GLY A 2 -12.95 11.50 11.57
CA GLY A 2 -14.11 12.13 10.98
C GLY A 2 -14.88 11.22 10.06
N ASN A 3 -15.82 11.84 9.41
CA ASN A 3 -16.70 11.13 8.51
C ASN A 3 -16.00 10.84 7.19
N LEU A 4 -16.44 9.80 6.54
CA LEU A 4 -15.94 9.45 5.22
C LEU A 4 -16.47 10.42 4.16
N THR A 5 -15.68 10.65 3.13
CA THR A 5 -16.18 11.33 1.94
C THR A 5 -17.16 10.42 1.22
N ASN A 6 -17.91 10.98 0.27
CA ASN A 6 -18.84 10.17 -0.50
C ASN A 6 -18.15 9.06 -1.30
N ALA A 7 -16.98 9.37 -1.86
CA ALA A 7 -16.20 8.37 -2.57
C ALA A 7 -15.75 7.24 -1.64
N GLN A 8 -15.28 7.58 -0.46
CA GLN A 8 -14.88 6.59 0.54
C GLN A 8 -16.05 5.72 0.97
N LYS A 9 -17.23 6.32 1.14
CA LYS A 9 -18.44 5.56 1.51
C LYS A 9 -18.79 4.54 0.43
N SER A 10 -18.70 4.93 -0.83
CA SER A 10 -18.97 4.00 -1.93
C SER A 10 -18.03 2.81 -1.91
N ILE A 11 -16.75 3.06 -1.72
CA ILE A 11 -15.77 1.99 -1.65
C ILE A 11 -15.99 1.13 -0.42
N TRP A 12 -16.30 1.73 0.72
CA TRP A 12 -16.60 0.99 1.94
C TRP A 12 -17.76 0.04 1.75
N VAL A 13 -18.85 0.50 1.16
CA VAL A 13 -20.02 -0.34 0.90
C VAL A 13 -19.66 -1.50 0.00
N THR A 14 -18.90 -1.24 -1.07
CA THR A 14 -18.45 -2.29 -1.98
C THR A 14 -17.58 -3.31 -1.27
N GLU A 15 -16.69 -2.86 -0.40
CA GLU A 15 -15.84 -3.77 0.39
C GLU A 15 -16.67 -4.65 1.31
N GLN A 16 -17.71 -4.12 1.92
CA GLN A 16 -18.58 -4.93 2.76
C GLN A 16 -19.35 -5.97 1.96
N TYR A 17 -19.77 -5.60 0.77
CA TYR A 17 -20.50 -6.51 -0.10
C TYR A 17 -19.63 -7.66 -0.61
N TYR A 18 -18.39 -7.37 -0.94
CA TYR A 18 -17.44 -8.37 -1.44
C TYR A 18 -16.36 -8.67 -0.42
N LYS A 19 -16.76 -8.91 0.80
CA LYS A 19 -15.84 -9.14 1.90
C LYS A 19 -14.92 -10.31 1.61
N GLY A 20 -13.63 -10.10 1.87
CA GLY A 20 -12.62 -11.12 1.61
C GLY A 20 -12.05 -11.10 0.21
N SER A 21 -12.57 -10.27 -0.69
CA SER A 21 -12.02 -10.13 -2.02
C SER A 21 -11.10 -8.91 -2.10
N SER A 22 -10.38 -8.82 -3.19
CA SER A 22 -9.48 -7.69 -3.46
C SER A 22 -10.02 -6.79 -4.57
N ILE A 23 -11.33 -6.72 -4.70
CA ILE A 23 -11.98 -6.06 -5.83
C ILE A 23 -11.62 -4.58 -5.95
N ASN A 24 -11.35 -3.91 -4.84
CA ASN A 24 -10.99 -2.51 -4.84
C ASN A 24 -9.48 -2.26 -4.76
N ASN A 25 -8.68 -3.30 -4.81
CA ASN A 25 -7.24 -3.13 -4.77
C ASN A 25 -6.72 -2.69 -6.12
N ILE A 26 -5.83 -1.71 -6.09
CA ILE A 26 -5.18 -1.21 -7.29
C ILE A 26 -3.70 -1.51 -7.15
N CYS A 27 -3.16 -2.20 -8.14
CA CYS A 27 -1.74 -2.52 -8.17
C CYS A 27 -1.08 -1.88 -9.37
N GLY A 28 0.17 -1.50 -9.20
CA GLY A 28 0.94 -0.94 -10.29
C GLY A 28 2.37 -1.43 -10.24
N THR A 29 3.06 -1.28 -11.34
CA THR A 29 4.46 -1.65 -11.44
C THR A 29 5.24 -0.54 -12.10
N ALA A 30 6.41 -0.27 -11.57
CA ALA A 30 7.33 0.66 -12.18
C ALA A 30 8.66 -0.03 -12.42
N VAL A 31 9.26 0.26 -13.56
CA VAL A 31 10.58 -0.29 -13.91
C VAL A 31 11.59 0.84 -13.93
N ILE A 32 12.65 0.67 -13.15
CA ILE A 32 13.75 1.62 -13.13
C ILE A 32 14.94 0.94 -13.80
N GLN A 33 15.44 1.53 -14.88
CA GLN A 33 16.47 0.92 -15.70
C GLN A 33 17.88 1.32 -15.32
N GLU A 34 18.03 2.06 -14.24
CA GLU A 34 19.31 2.47 -13.73
C GLU A 34 19.65 1.73 -12.47
N LYS A 35 20.91 1.78 -12.09
CA LYS A 35 21.31 1.21 -10.80
C LYS A 35 20.69 1.99 -9.68
N VAL A 36 20.08 1.28 -8.77
CA VAL A 36 19.43 1.86 -7.61
C VAL A 36 19.99 1.24 -6.35
N ASP A 37 20.28 2.07 -5.38
CA ASP A 37 20.61 1.60 -4.05
C ASP A 37 19.31 1.22 -3.35
N PHE A 38 19.06 -0.06 -3.20
CA PHE A 38 17.80 -0.55 -2.67
C PHE A 38 17.57 -0.17 -1.22
N GLU A 39 18.63 -0.06 -0.44
CA GLU A 39 18.48 0.37 0.95
C GLU A 39 18.02 1.82 1.03
N LYS A 40 18.60 2.68 0.20
CA LYS A 40 18.17 4.08 0.14
C LYS A 40 16.78 4.23 -0.41
N LEU A 41 16.42 3.40 -1.38
CA LEU A 41 15.06 3.41 -1.93
C LEU A 41 14.04 3.02 -0.86
N LYS A 42 14.33 1.98 -0.09
CA LYS A 42 13.46 1.58 1.01
C LYS A 42 13.32 2.68 2.05
N GLU A 43 14.40 3.30 2.43
CA GLU A 43 14.37 4.41 3.37
C GLU A 43 13.52 5.56 2.85
N SER A 44 13.67 5.88 1.58
CA SER A 44 12.89 6.94 0.95
C SER A 44 11.40 6.63 0.96
N ILE A 45 11.03 5.39 0.67
CA ILE A 45 9.64 4.96 0.71
C ILE A 45 9.08 5.08 2.12
N GLN A 46 9.84 4.65 3.12
CA GLN A 46 9.43 4.77 4.51
C GLN A 46 9.18 6.24 4.90
N ILE A 47 10.08 7.12 4.50
CA ILE A 47 9.96 8.54 4.80
C ILE A 47 8.70 9.13 4.15
N VAL A 48 8.48 8.83 2.89
CA VAL A 48 7.32 9.33 2.17
C VAL A 48 6.03 8.84 2.80
N CYS A 49 5.98 7.56 3.12
CA CYS A 49 4.78 6.99 3.74
C CYS A 49 4.49 7.59 5.10
N LYS A 50 5.52 7.88 5.89
CA LYS A 50 5.32 8.51 7.19
C LYS A 50 4.86 9.95 7.09
N LYS A 51 5.19 10.63 6.00
CA LYS A 51 4.76 12.01 5.77
C LYS A 51 3.31 12.15 5.36
N HIS A 52 2.73 11.11 4.82
CA HIS A 52 1.38 11.19 4.26
C HIS A 52 0.42 10.36 5.09
N ASP A 53 -0.47 11.03 5.76
CA ASP A 53 -1.43 10.39 6.67
C ASP A 53 -2.35 9.40 5.96
N ASN A 54 -2.55 9.57 4.67
CA ASN A 54 -3.41 8.66 3.90
C ASN A 54 -2.99 7.21 3.97
N PHE A 55 -1.70 6.94 4.16
CA PHE A 55 -1.21 5.57 4.29
C PHE A 55 -1.57 4.95 5.64
N TRP A 56 -2.02 5.73 6.59
CA TRP A 56 -2.22 5.31 7.97
C TRP A 56 -3.65 5.42 8.43
N LEU A 57 -4.55 5.72 7.51
CA LEU A 57 -5.96 5.80 7.82
C LEU A 57 -6.56 4.41 7.95
N GLU A 58 -7.34 4.22 8.98
CA GLU A 58 -8.12 3.03 9.19
C GLU A 58 -9.60 3.42 9.25
N PHE A 59 -10.44 2.50 8.85
CA PHE A 59 -11.87 2.70 8.84
C PHE A 59 -12.49 1.79 9.88
N LYS A 60 -13.17 2.38 10.84
CA LYS A 60 -13.76 1.63 11.95
C LYS A 60 -15.24 1.89 12.04
N LEU A 61 -15.97 0.84 12.35
CA LEU A 61 -17.39 0.94 12.59
C LEU A 61 -17.61 1.32 14.05
N ASN A 62 -18.31 2.40 14.29
CA ASN A 62 -18.61 2.90 15.62
C ASN A 62 -20.08 3.26 15.69
N GLU A 63 -20.83 2.50 16.49
CA GLU A 63 -22.27 2.73 16.70
C GLU A 63 -23.07 2.83 15.39
N GLY A 64 -22.75 1.96 14.44
CA GLY A 64 -23.42 1.94 13.16
C GLY A 64 -22.87 2.93 12.14
N ASN A 65 -21.95 3.78 12.54
CA ASN A 65 -21.32 4.73 11.63
C ASN A 65 -19.88 4.34 11.35
N VAL A 66 -19.45 4.55 10.12
CA VAL A 66 -18.06 4.31 9.73
C VAL A 66 -17.29 5.60 9.90
N GLU A 67 -16.18 5.51 10.62
CA GLU A 67 -15.30 6.64 10.83
C GLU A 67 -13.90 6.33 10.37
N GLN A 68 -13.19 7.33 9.89
CA GLN A 68 -11.78 7.18 9.60
C GLN A 68 -10.96 7.68 10.77
N VAL A 69 -9.96 6.90 11.13
CA VAL A 69 -9.05 7.22 12.23
C VAL A 69 -7.62 7.08 11.75
N LEU A 70 -6.73 7.89 12.31
CA LEU A 70 -5.32 7.79 11.99
C LEU A 70 -4.70 6.73 12.88
N SER A 71 -4.13 5.71 12.27
CA SER A 71 -3.43 4.67 13.00
C SER A 71 -2.02 5.12 13.35
N GLU A 72 -1.39 4.36 14.25
CA GLU A 72 0.00 4.60 14.61
C GLU A 72 0.89 4.36 13.40
N LYS A 73 1.77 5.32 13.13
CA LYS A 73 2.70 5.21 12.01
C LYS A 73 3.84 4.27 12.36
N LYS A 74 3.91 3.17 11.66
CA LYS A 74 4.93 2.16 11.84
C LYS A 74 5.76 2.06 10.57
N GLU A 75 6.72 1.16 10.56
CA GLU A 75 7.42 0.86 9.33
C GLU A 75 6.55 0.03 8.41
N ILE A 76 6.60 0.36 7.14
CA ILE A 76 5.91 -0.40 6.10
C ILE A 76 6.81 -1.57 5.74
N GLN A 77 6.21 -2.74 5.61
CA GLN A 77 6.95 -3.91 5.19
C GLN A 77 7.24 -3.83 3.70
N ILE A 78 8.51 -3.84 3.35
CA ILE A 78 8.97 -3.80 1.97
C ILE A 78 9.82 -5.04 1.73
N ASP A 79 9.39 -5.84 0.76
CA ASP A 79 10.13 -7.05 0.40
C ASP A 79 11.01 -6.78 -0.81
N THR A 80 12.21 -7.31 -0.77
CA THR A 80 13.13 -7.25 -1.88
C THR A 80 13.40 -8.66 -2.36
N ILE A 81 13.18 -8.89 -3.64
CA ILE A 81 13.45 -10.18 -4.25
C ILE A 81 14.49 -10.00 -5.32
N ASN A 82 15.58 -10.71 -5.18
CA ASN A 82 16.65 -10.72 -6.17
C ASN A 82 16.50 -11.95 -7.05
N ILE A 83 16.20 -11.72 -8.31
CA ILE A 83 16.04 -12.80 -9.27
C ILE A 83 17.13 -12.82 -10.34
N ALA A 84 18.20 -12.10 -10.10
CA ALA A 84 19.31 -12.05 -11.04
C ALA A 84 19.90 -13.44 -11.30
N GLY A 85 20.23 -13.71 -12.53
CA GLY A 85 20.84 -14.97 -12.90
C GLY A 85 19.92 -16.15 -13.02
N LYS A 86 18.66 -15.99 -12.73
CA LYS A 86 17.72 -17.09 -12.82
C LYS A 86 17.18 -17.30 -14.20
N ASN A 87 17.09 -16.24 -14.95
CA ASN A 87 16.47 -16.34 -16.23
C ASN A 87 16.67 -15.06 -16.95
N GLN A 88 16.27 -14.95 -18.11
CA GLN A 88 16.49 -13.95 -19.02
C GLN A 88 16.10 -12.56 -18.70
N LEU A 89 15.68 -11.94 -19.29
CA LEU A 89 15.18 -10.65 -19.58
C LEU A 89 15.06 -9.81 -18.35
N GLU A 90 14.04 -10.03 -17.62
CA GLU A 90 13.73 -9.21 -16.47
C GLU A 90 14.41 -9.66 -15.23
N THR A 91 15.06 -10.77 -15.34
CA THR A 91 15.55 -11.47 -14.20
C THR A 91 16.78 -10.89 -13.59
N GLU A 92 17.46 -10.07 -14.31
CA GLU A 92 18.64 -9.44 -13.77
C GLU A 92 18.33 -8.27 -12.88
N ARG A 93 17.06 -8.02 -12.69
CA ARG A 93 16.61 -6.89 -11.89
C ARG A 93 16.10 -7.35 -10.57
N ASN A 94 16.41 -6.57 -9.55
CA ASN A 94 15.78 -6.74 -8.27
C ASN A 94 14.40 -6.12 -8.32
N LYS A 95 13.46 -6.76 -7.65
CA LYS A 95 12.11 -6.24 -7.56
C LYS A 95 11.81 -5.90 -6.11
N ILE A 96 11.17 -4.79 -5.92
CA ILE A 96 10.75 -4.34 -4.61
C ILE A 96 9.23 -4.31 -4.59
N TYR A 97 8.65 -4.95 -3.58
CA TYR A 97 7.21 -5.00 -3.41
C TYR A 97 6.84 -4.38 -2.08
N ILE A 98 5.77 -3.62 -2.07
CA ILE A 98 5.20 -3.11 -0.83
C ILE A 98 4.05 -4.03 -0.45
N ARG A 99 4.16 -4.63 0.72
CA ARG A 99 3.11 -5.50 1.21
C ARG A 99 2.00 -4.72 1.88
N LYS A 100 0.85 -5.34 1.85
CA LYS A 100 -0.28 -4.87 2.63
C LYS A 100 -0.67 -3.45 2.32
N PHE A 101 -0.66 -3.15 1.05
CA PHE A 101 -1.11 -1.87 0.61
C PHE A 101 -2.61 -1.95 0.40
N LYS A 102 -3.36 -1.35 1.29
CA LYS A 102 -4.80 -1.38 1.20
C LYS A 102 -5.35 0.03 1.24
N ILE A 103 -6.20 0.35 0.29
CA ILE A 103 -6.75 1.69 0.17
C ILE A 103 -7.88 1.90 1.17
N ILE A 104 -8.57 0.84 1.49
CA ILE A 104 -9.62 0.85 2.49
C ILE A 104 -9.59 -0.40 3.32
#